data_216740d82676b7cbdaa9a106af6dd0bf
#
_entry.id   216740d82676b7cbdaa9a106af6dd0bf
#
_cell.length_a   1.000
_cell.length_b   1.000
_cell.length_c   1.000
_cell.angle_alpha   90.00
_cell.angle_beta   90.00
_cell.angle_gamma   90.00
#
_symmetry.space_group_name_H-M   'P 1'
#
loop_
_entity.id
_entity.type
_entity.pdbx_description
1 polymer ?
#
loop_
_entity_poly.entity_id
_entity_poly.type
_entity_poly.pdbx_seq_one_letter_code
_entity_poly.pdbx_strand_id
1 'polypeptide(L)'
;VAMTATETITSNPRVLGADPLVKLQPAEDGKEEVPGGIGEEDIVCIVLPYIRSAREGVKRLGSLLEQYGTYEMNGIAFQDQDEIWWLETIGGHHWIARRVPDDVYVVMPNQLGIDHFDLEDALSDQKEYMCSSDLKEFIEKNHLNLSMDGSLNPRDAFGSHDDADHVYNTPRAWYMERCLNPHTKVWDGEHADYTPQSDDIPWCMVPEKKITVEDVKYVLSSHFQGTPYDPYAAYGEKNMRGAYRSIGINRNDFLAVIQMRPGMECDCNVIEWIAFASNAFNVLVPFYADIDETPDYLCNTTGEVSTDNFYWSGRMIAAMADASYRSSVFHIERYKEHVLAKGHELINRYDALLSQATDAAKRKEIRHEANRAVAGMLKKETTDTLDKVLFELSGQMKNAYARSDA
;
A
#
# COMPACT_ATOMS: atom_id res chain seq x y z
N VAL A 1 -2.84 9.33 -15.00
CA VAL A 1 -3.23 8.05 -14.39
C VAL A 1 -2.14 7.58 -13.45
N ALA A 2 -2.52 6.95 -12.36
CA ALA A 2 -1.61 6.22 -11.48
C ALA A 2 -2.14 4.80 -11.26
N MET A 3 -1.26 3.89 -10.87
CA MET A 3 -1.63 2.56 -10.43
C MET A 3 -0.70 2.08 -9.32
N THR A 4 -1.17 1.15 -8.51
CA THR A 4 -0.28 0.47 -7.56
C THR A 4 0.69 -0.44 -8.32
N ALA A 5 1.80 -0.75 -7.71
CA ALA A 5 2.55 -1.94 -8.08
C ALA A 5 1.60 -3.11 -7.86
N THR A 6 1.67 -3.99 -7.07
CA THR A 6 0.63 -4.98 -6.80
C THR A 6 0.62 -5.31 -5.31
N GLU A 7 -0.44 -5.91 -4.83
CA GLU A 7 -0.55 -6.43 -3.48
C GLU A 7 -0.93 -7.91 -3.59
N THR A 8 -0.10 -8.79 -3.08
CA THR A 8 -0.39 -10.23 -3.08
C THR A 8 -1.64 -10.52 -2.26
N ILE A 9 -2.61 -11.20 -2.85
CA ILE A 9 -3.85 -11.64 -2.22
C ILE A 9 -3.98 -13.17 -2.29
N THR A 10 -4.97 -13.73 -1.62
CA THR A 10 -5.12 -15.19 -1.59
C THR A 10 -6.54 -15.62 -1.93
N SER A 11 -6.66 -16.60 -2.82
CA SER A 11 -7.91 -17.29 -3.15
C SER A 11 -8.00 -18.65 -2.48
N ASN A 12 -9.22 -19.12 -2.29
CA ASN A 12 -9.46 -20.41 -1.71
C ASN A 12 -9.10 -21.57 -2.69
N PRO A 13 -8.84 -22.79 -2.17
CA PRO A 13 -8.41 -23.93 -2.99
C PRO A 13 -9.42 -24.36 -4.05
N ARG A 14 -10.73 -24.06 -3.92
CA ARG A 14 -11.74 -24.44 -4.92
C ARG A 14 -11.56 -23.62 -6.19
N VAL A 15 -11.33 -22.33 -6.05
CA VAL A 15 -11.05 -21.44 -7.18
C VAL A 15 -9.77 -21.84 -7.86
N LEU A 16 -8.69 -22.04 -7.11
CA LEU A 16 -7.39 -22.43 -7.66
C LEU A 16 -7.39 -23.82 -8.29
N GLY A 17 -8.29 -24.70 -7.83
CA GLY A 17 -8.50 -26.00 -8.47
C GLY A 17 -9.26 -25.91 -9.81
N ALA A 18 -10.11 -24.90 -9.96
CA ALA A 18 -10.90 -24.66 -11.18
C ALA A 18 -10.15 -23.79 -12.21
N ASP A 19 -9.35 -22.83 -11.75
CA ASP A 19 -8.52 -21.94 -12.57
C ASP A 19 -7.10 -21.85 -11.95
N PRO A 20 -6.23 -22.84 -12.23
CA PRO A 20 -4.89 -22.89 -11.68
C PRO A 20 -4.01 -21.73 -12.14
N LEU A 21 -3.10 -21.30 -11.27
CA LEU A 21 -2.07 -20.32 -11.61
C LEU A 21 -1.19 -20.80 -12.77
N VAL A 22 -0.87 -19.89 -13.68
CA VAL A 22 -0.06 -20.17 -14.88
C VAL A 22 1.42 -20.04 -14.53
N LYS A 23 1.99 -21.09 -13.97
CA LYS A 23 3.40 -21.12 -13.55
C LYS A 23 4.33 -21.51 -14.68
N LEU A 24 5.53 -20.92 -14.71
CA LEU A 24 6.62 -21.34 -15.58
C LEU A 24 6.88 -22.84 -15.40
N GLN A 25 6.93 -23.57 -16.51
CA GLN A 25 7.40 -24.94 -16.54
C GLN A 25 8.75 -24.95 -17.27
N PRO A 26 9.86 -25.18 -16.56
CA PRO A 26 11.18 -25.17 -17.17
C PRO A 26 11.32 -26.31 -18.19
N ALA A 27 12.22 -26.14 -19.15
CA ALA A 27 12.54 -27.17 -20.10
C ALA A 27 13.07 -28.42 -19.39
N GLU A 28 12.48 -29.57 -19.70
CA GLU A 28 12.94 -30.90 -19.25
C GLU A 28 13.26 -31.76 -20.46
N ASP A 29 13.97 -32.88 -20.25
CA ASP A 29 14.35 -33.80 -21.34
C ASP A 29 13.15 -34.15 -22.24
N GLY A 30 13.20 -33.62 -23.48
CA GLY A 30 12.18 -33.84 -24.52
C GLY A 30 10.94 -32.97 -24.45
N LYS A 31 10.89 -31.98 -23.54
CA LYS A 31 9.81 -30.97 -23.46
C LYS A 31 10.42 -29.57 -23.59
N GLU A 32 9.73 -28.71 -24.34
CA GLU A 32 10.05 -27.27 -24.39
C GLU A 32 9.59 -26.56 -23.13
N GLU A 33 10.25 -25.44 -22.82
CA GLU A 33 9.82 -24.55 -21.75
C GLU A 33 8.42 -23.98 -22.07
N VAL A 34 7.55 -23.98 -21.06
CA VAL A 34 6.25 -23.29 -21.13
C VAL A 34 6.34 -22.01 -20.30
N PRO A 35 6.20 -20.83 -20.92
CA PRO A 35 6.24 -19.56 -20.21
C PRO A 35 5.20 -19.49 -19.09
N GLY A 36 5.54 -18.83 -18.00
CA GLY A 36 4.59 -18.47 -16.95
C GLY A 36 3.65 -17.34 -17.39
N GLY A 37 2.61 -17.12 -16.59
CA GLY A 37 1.72 -15.98 -16.74
C GLY A 37 2.37 -14.68 -16.30
N ILE A 38 1.58 -13.61 -16.25
CA ILE A 38 1.99 -12.27 -15.82
C ILE A 38 2.21 -12.27 -14.31
N GLY A 39 3.26 -11.61 -13.82
CA GLY A 39 3.53 -11.40 -12.42
C GLY A 39 3.51 -9.93 -11.99
N GLU A 40 3.60 -9.70 -10.68
CA GLU A 40 3.54 -8.34 -10.13
C GLU A 40 4.63 -7.42 -10.69
N GLU A 41 5.81 -7.93 -10.96
CA GLU A 41 6.93 -7.18 -11.51
C GLU A 41 6.69 -6.63 -12.93
N ASP A 42 5.79 -7.25 -13.68
CA ASP A 42 5.48 -6.87 -15.06
C ASP A 42 4.27 -5.93 -15.18
N ILE A 43 3.29 -6.06 -14.28
CA ILE A 43 1.95 -5.46 -14.41
C ILE A 43 2.03 -3.94 -14.65
N VAL A 44 2.82 -3.21 -13.87
CA VAL A 44 2.93 -1.75 -14.02
C VAL A 44 3.53 -1.39 -15.38
N CYS A 45 4.58 -2.09 -15.81
CA CYS A 45 5.30 -1.81 -17.05
C CYS A 45 4.47 -2.11 -18.31
N ILE A 46 3.63 -3.14 -18.27
CA ILE A 46 2.81 -3.55 -19.43
C ILE A 46 1.44 -2.86 -19.49
N VAL A 47 1.04 -2.16 -18.41
CA VAL A 47 -0.25 -1.49 -18.34
C VAL A 47 -0.12 0.03 -18.34
N LEU A 48 0.58 0.62 -17.36
CA LEU A 48 0.59 2.06 -17.13
C LEU A 48 1.00 2.90 -18.35
N PRO A 49 2.03 2.56 -19.15
CA PRO A 49 2.42 3.36 -20.30
C PRO A 49 1.40 3.39 -21.44
N TYR A 50 0.40 2.52 -21.42
CA TYR A 50 -0.55 2.31 -22.51
C TYR A 50 -1.99 2.78 -22.21
N ILE A 51 -2.21 3.44 -21.07
CA ILE A 51 -3.55 3.84 -20.60
C ILE A 51 -3.61 5.35 -20.33
N ARG A 52 -4.82 5.90 -20.39
CA ARG A 52 -5.11 7.31 -20.16
C ARG A 52 -6.16 7.55 -19.09
N SER A 53 -6.82 6.48 -18.62
CA SER A 53 -7.79 6.54 -17.52
C SER A 53 -7.69 5.29 -16.65
N ALA A 54 -8.22 5.37 -15.43
CA ALA A 54 -8.29 4.24 -14.51
C ALA A 54 -9.08 3.08 -15.12
N ARG A 55 -10.19 3.38 -15.77
CA ARG A 55 -11.06 2.42 -16.45
C ARG A 55 -10.36 1.69 -17.62
N GLU A 56 -9.55 2.41 -18.41
CA GLU A 56 -8.70 1.78 -19.43
C GLU A 56 -7.69 0.82 -18.80
N GLY A 57 -7.16 1.16 -17.62
CA GLY A 57 -6.24 0.29 -16.88
C GLY A 57 -6.88 -1.04 -16.53
N VAL A 58 -8.08 -1.02 -15.95
CA VAL A 58 -8.83 -2.24 -15.62
C VAL A 58 -9.07 -3.10 -16.87
N LYS A 59 -9.57 -2.49 -17.96
CA LYS A 59 -9.86 -3.21 -19.21
C LYS A 59 -8.61 -3.81 -19.84
N ARG A 60 -7.51 -3.05 -19.85
CA ARG A 60 -6.25 -3.54 -20.41
C ARG A 60 -5.68 -4.69 -19.60
N LEU A 61 -5.57 -4.54 -18.29
CA LEU A 61 -5.05 -5.61 -17.43
C LEU A 61 -5.96 -6.84 -17.50
N GLY A 62 -7.28 -6.65 -17.42
CA GLY A 62 -8.24 -7.74 -17.55
C GLY A 62 -8.06 -8.55 -18.85
N SER A 63 -7.92 -7.86 -19.98
CA SER A 63 -7.69 -8.54 -21.28
C SER A 63 -6.35 -9.30 -21.31
N LEU A 64 -5.31 -8.77 -20.68
CA LEU A 64 -4.01 -9.44 -20.58
C LEU A 64 -4.09 -10.68 -19.68
N LEU A 65 -4.82 -10.60 -18.57
CA LEU A 65 -5.05 -11.73 -17.66
C LEU A 65 -5.86 -12.85 -18.34
N GLU A 66 -6.91 -12.52 -19.08
CA GLU A 66 -7.69 -13.52 -19.84
C GLU A 66 -6.85 -14.20 -20.93
N GLN A 67 -5.91 -13.48 -21.54
CA GLN A 67 -5.08 -14.01 -22.63
C GLN A 67 -3.88 -14.82 -22.14
N TYR A 68 -3.17 -14.34 -21.12
CA TYR A 68 -1.88 -14.89 -20.70
C TYR A 68 -1.94 -15.55 -19.31
N GLY A 69 -2.93 -15.22 -18.53
CA GLY A 69 -3.03 -15.64 -17.14
C GLY A 69 -2.00 -14.98 -16.23
N THR A 70 -2.06 -15.34 -14.94
CA THR A 70 -1.10 -14.92 -13.93
C THR A 70 -0.53 -16.11 -13.17
N TYR A 71 0.73 -16.04 -12.75
CA TYR A 71 1.33 -17.07 -11.90
C TYR A 71 1.14 -16.82 -10.40
N GLU A 72 0.60 -15.66 -10.04
CA GLU A 72 0.28 -15.27 -8.66
C GLU A 72 -1.00 -14.42 -8.63
N MET A 73 -1.60 -14.27 -7.45
CA MET A 73 -2.81 -13.48 -7.29
C MET A 73 -2.47 -12.12 -6.71
N ASN A 74 -3.08 -11.08 -7.28
CA ASN A 74 -2.77 -9.69 -6.99
C ASN A 74 -4.01 -8.81 -6.88
N GLY A 75 -3.90 -7.75 -6.05
CA GLY A 75 -4.82 -6.63 -6.02
C GLY A 75 -4.16 -5.38 -6.57
N ILE A 76 -4.80 -4.68 -7.48
CA ILE A 76 -4.27 -3.53 -8.20
C ILE A 76 -5.25 -2.36 -8.16
N ALA A 77 -4.80 -1.19 -7.69
CA ALA A 77 -5.57 0.05 -7.81
C ALA A 77 -5.17 0.81 -9.07
N PHE A 78 -6.17 1.37 -9.74
CA PHE A 78 -6.02 2.34 -10.81
C PHE A 78 -6.70 3.63 -10.41
N GLN A 79 -6.06 4.77 -10.64
CA GLN A 79 -6.55 6.09 -10.28
C GLN A 79 -6.34 7.09 -11.41
N ASP A 80 -7.36 7.88 -11.69
CA ASP A 80 -7.25 9.13 -12.45
C ASP A 80 -7.90 10.29 -11.68
N GLN A 81 -8.25 11.41 -12.35
CA GLN A 81 -8.87 12.56 -11.70
C GLN A 81 -10.33 12.34 -11.34
N ASP A 82 -10.99 11.39 -12.01
CA ASP A 82 -12.44 11.21 -11.96
C ASP A 82 -12.85 9.96 -11.18
N GLU A 83 -12.04 8.91 -11.22
CA GLU A 83 -12.40 7.65 -10.57
C GLU A 83 -11.19 6.85 -10.08
N ILE A 84 -11.46 5.97 -9.10
CA ILE A 84 -10.55 4.94 -8.60
C ILE A 84 -11.20 3.59 -8.83
N TRP A 85 -10.43 2.64 -9.34
CA TRP A 85 -10.81 1.23 -9.52
C TRP A 85 -9.89 0.33 -8.76
N TRP A 86 -10.46 -0.69 -8.14
CA TRP A 86 -9.72 -1.77 -7.52
C TRP A 86 -10.00 -3.07 -8.26
N LEU A 87 -8.94 -3.74 -8.72
CA LEU A 87 -8.99 -5.03 -9.41
C LEU A 87 -8.38 -6.11 -8.54
N GLU A 88 -9.04 -7.26 -8.43
CA GLU A 88 -8.55 -8.48 -7.78
C GLU A 88 -8.48 -9.61 -8.79
N THR A 89 -7.32 -10.28 -8.89
CA THR A 89 -7.24 -11.56 -9.59
C THR A 89 -7.76 -12.66 -8.67
N ILE A 90 -8.59 -13.56 -9.18
CA ILE A 90 -9.21 -14.63 -8.38
C ILE A 90 -8.71 -16.04 -8.72
N GLY A 91 -8.07 -16.19 -9.84
CA GLY A 91 -7.45 -17.43 -10.34
C GLY A 91 -6.38 -17.13 -11.35
N GLY A 92 -6.00 -18.12 -12.13
CA GLY A 92 -5.00 -17.98 -13.19
C GLY A 92 -5.42 -17.00 -14.27
N HIS A 93 -6.70 -16.94 -14.64
CA HIS A 93 -7.21 -16.09 -15.74
C HIS A 93 -8.38 -15.21 -15.32
N HIS A 94 -9.11 -15.56 -14.25
CA HIS A 94 -10.30 -14.83 -13.84
C HIS A 94 -9.94 -13.67 -12.92
N TRP A 95 -10.67 -12.57 -13.06
CA TRP A 95 -10.50 -11.34 -12.32
C TRP A 95 -11.84 -10.63 -12.11
N ILE A 96 -11.90 -9.80 -11.09
CA ILE A 96 -12.99 -8.88 -10.78
C ILE A 96 -12.43 -7.48 -10.52
N ALA A 97 -13.23 -6.45 -10.80
CA ALA A 97 -12.89 -5.08 -10.43
C ALA A 97 -14.13 -4.31 -10.01
N ARG A 98 -13.94 -3.44 -9.02
CA ARG A 98 -14.99 -2.56 -8.52
C ARG A 98 -14.51 -1.12 -8.52
N ARG A 99 -15.37 -0.20 -8.98
CA ARG A 99 -15.16 1.23 -8.82
C ARG A 99 -15.27 1.56 -7.32
N VAL A 100 -14.32 2.33 -6.80
CA VAL A 100 -14.38 2.83 -5.43
C VAL A 100 -15.37 3.99 -5.41
N PRO A 101 -16.43 3.95 -4.57
CA PRO A 101 -17.34 5.08 -4.44
C PRO A 101 -16.64 6.37 -4.00
N ASP A 102 -17.16 7.54 -4.40
CA ASP A 102 -16.44 8.81 -4.30
C ASP A 102 -16.25 9.33 -2.86
N ASP A 103 -17.04 8.83 -1.91
CA ASP A 103 -17.06 9.29 -0.52
C ASP A 103 -16.50 8.28 0.49
N VAL A 104 -15.87 7.19 0.00
CA VAL A 104 -15.33 6.13 0.86
C VAL A 104 -13.81 6.00 0.73
N TYR A 105 -13.23 5.30 1.68
CA TYR A 105 -11.90 4.70 1.55
C TYR A 105 -12.01 3.17 1.49
N VAL A 106 -10.97 2.56 0.98
CA VAL A 106 -10.82 1.10 0.91
C VAL A 106 -9.59 0.69 1.70
N VAL A 107 -9.69 -0.41 2.44
CA VAL A 107 -8.53 -1.06 3.08
C VAL A 107 -8.34 -2.45 2.49
N MET A 108 -7.10 -2.76 2.14
CA MET A 108 -6.75 -4.03 1.50
C MET A 108 -5.50 -4.63 2.15
N PRO A 109 -5.67 -5.62 3.04
CA PRO A 109 -4.58 -6.50 3.43
C PRO A 109 -4.28 -7.53 2.32
N ASN A 110 -3.39 -8.48 2.55
CA ASN A 110 -3.07 -9.53 1.59
C ASN A 110 -4.20 -10.59 1.43
N GLN A 111 -5.42 -10.14 1.21
CA GLN A 111 -6.65 -10.94 1.18
C GLN A 111 -7.63 -10.32 0.18
N LEU A 112 -8.46 -11.13 -0.49
CA LEU A 112 -9.56 -10.59 -1.28
C LEU A 112 -10.48 -9.76 -0.39
N GLY A 113 -10.85 -8.57 -0.86
CA GLY A 113 -11.59 -7.61 -0.07
C GLY A 113 -12.97 -7.28 -0.59
N ILE A 114 -13.18 -7.28 -1.91
CA ILE A 114 -14.48 -6.93 -2.49
C ILE A 114 -15.58 -7.82 -1.89
N ASP A 115 -16.51 -7.22 -1.16
CA ASP A 115 -17.54 -7.88 -0.36
C ASP A 115 -18.93 -7.87 -1.00
N HIS A 116 -19.09 -7.12 -2.07
CA HIS A 116 -20.33 -7.05 -2.87
C HIS A 116 -20.00 -6.89 -4.35
N PHE A 117 -20.70 -7.64 -5.21
CA PHE A 117 -20.45 -7.61 -6.65
C PHE A 117 -21.72 -7.78 -7.47
N ASP A 118 -21.97 -6.83 -8.37
CA ASP A 118 -23.08 -6.87 -9.31
C ASP A 118 -22.61 -7.45 -10.66
N LEU A 119 -22.91 -8.73 -10.87
CA LEU A 119 -22.58 -9.43 -12.11
C LEU A 119 -23.37 -8.89 -13.31
N GLU A 120 -24.57 -8.35 -13.12
CA GLU A 120 -25.37 -7.81 -14.22
C GLU A 120 -24.72 -6.54 -14.77
N ASP A 121 -24.31 -5.60 -13.89
CA ASP A 121 -23.55 -4.42 -14.30
C ASP A 121 -22.20 -4.81 -14.92
N ALA A 122 -21.46 -5.74 -14.31
CA ALA A 122 -20.13 -6.14 -14.77
C ALA A 122 -20.14 -6.76 -16.18
N LEU A 123 -21.20 -7.48 -16.55
CA LEU A 123 -21.37 -8.14 -17.84
C LEU A 123 -22.18 -7.30 -18.87
N SER A 124 -22.60 -6.09 -18.50
CA SER A 124 -23.38 -5.21 -19.39
C SER A 124 -22.78 -3.80 -19.48
N ASP A 125 -23.27 -2.86 -18.67
CA ASP A 125 -22.93 -1.43 -18.74
C ASP A 125 -21.55 -1.09 -18.16
N GLN A 126 -21.04 -1.93 -17.26
CA GLN A 126 -19.72 -1.77 -16.62
C GLN A 126 -19.55 -0.41 -15.95
N LYS A 127 -20.57 0.06 -15.25
CA LYS A 127 -20.55 1.37 -14.57
C LYS A 127 -19.71 1.33 -13.32
N GLU A 128 -19.97 0.37 -12.44
CA GLU A 128 -19.35 0.23 -11.13
C GLU A 128 -18.56 -1.09 -10.97
N TYR A 129 -18.80 -2.08 -11.87
CA TYR A 129 -18.17 -3.40 -11.82
C TYR A 129 -17.67 -3.83 -13.19
N MET A 130 -16.57 -4.58 -13.20
CA MET A 130 -16.02 -5.26 -14.38
C MET A 130 -15.47 -6.62 -13.97
N CYS A 131 -15.47 -7.58 -14.88
CA CYS A 131 -14.91 -8.90 -14.64
C CYS A 131 -14.49 -9.59 -15.93
N SER A 132 -13.83 -10.74 -15.80
CA SER A 132 -13.59 -11.66 -16.91
C SER A 132 -14.91 -12.05 -17.58
N SER A 133 -14.87 -12.17 -18.90
CA SER A 133 -16.06 -12.28 -19.75
C SER A 133 -16.93 -13.51 -19.47
N ASP A 134 -16.33 -14.57 -18.96
CA ASP A 134 -16.98 -15.86 -18.65
C ASP A 134 -17.17 -16.11 -17.14
N LEU A 135 -16.98 -15.09 -16.30
CA LEU A 135 -17.03 -15.22 -14.84
C LEU A 135 -18.33 -15.85 -14.34
N LYS A 136 -19.46 -15.50 -14.93
CA LYS A 136 -20.77 -16.07 -14.54
C LYS A 136 -20.80 -17.59 -14.76
N GLU A 137 -20.40 -18.03 -15.94
CA GLU A 137 -20.35 -19.46 -16.28
C GLU A 137 -19.33 -20.19 -15.38
N PHE A 138 -18.18 -19.56 -15.12
CA PHE A 138 -17.15 -20.10 -14.22
C PHE A 138 -17.70 -20.34 -12.81
N ILE A 139 -18.42 -19.36 -12.24
CA ILE A 139 -19.05 -19.48 -10.91
C ILE A 139 -20.07 -20.60 -10.88
N GLU A 140 -20.99 -20.64 -11.87
CA GLU A 140 -22.07 -21.62 -11.95
C GLU A 140 -21.53 -23.05 -12.11
N LYS A 141 -20.60 -23.24 -13.04
CA LYS A 141 -19.99 -24.55 -13.35
C LYS A 141 -19.23 -25.13 -12.17
N ASN A 142 -18.56 -24.29 -11.39
CA ASN A 142 -17.72 -24.73 -10.28
C ASN A 142 -18.39 -24.57 -8.91
N HIS A 143 -19.67 -24.15 -8.86
CA HIS A 143 -20.46 -23.98 -7.64
C HIS A 143 -19.74 -23.07 -6.60
N LEU A 144 -19.16 -21.95 -7.05
CA LEU A 144 -18.33 -21.10 -6.19
C LEU A 144 -19.16 -20.17 -5.30
N ASN A 145 -20.32 -19.68 -5.78
CA ASN A 145 -21.21 -18.87 -4.96
C ASN A 145 -22.07 -19.76 -4.05
N LEU A 146 -21.92 -19.61 -2.76
CA LEU A 146 -22.65 -20.35 -1.72
C LEU A 146 -23.79 -19.54 -1.09
N SER A 147 -24.04 -18.33 -1.56
CA SER A 147 -25.10 -17.46 -1.07
C SER A 147 -26.48 -18.09 -1.32
N MET A 148 -27.36 -18.03 -0.32
CA MET A 148 -28.71 -18.59 -0.41
C MET A 148 -29.72 -17.64 -1.08
N ASP A 149 -29.41 -16.35 -1.14
CA ASP A 149 -30.26 -15.30 -1.72
C ASP A 149 -29.87 -14.92 -3.15
N GLY A 150 -28.80 -15.53 -3.68
CA GLY A 150 -28.30 -15.28 -5.03
C GLY A 150 -27.39 -14.04 -5.15
N SER A 151 -27.15 -13.31 -4.05
CA SER A 151 -26.13 -12.25 -4.04
C SER A 151 -24.74 -12.82 -4.22
N LEU A 152 -23.81 -12.03 -4.76
CA LEU A 152 -22.40 -12.41 -4.85
C LEU A 152 -21.57 -11.57 -3.91
N ASN A 153 -21.02 -12.23 -2.89
CA ASN A 153 -19.92 -11.72 -2.08
C ASN A 153 -18.63 -12.39 -2.56
N PRO A 154 -17.76 -11.71 -3.32
CA PRO A 154 -16.53 -12.31 -3.84
C PRO A 154 -15.56 -12.77 -2.77
N ARG A 155 -15.49 -12.06 -1.64
CA ARG A 155 -14.64 -12.46 -0.50
C ARG A 155 -15.03 -13.84 -0.01
N ASP A 156 -16.32 -14.11 0.17
CA ASP A 156 -16.81 -15.42 0.63
C ASP A 156 -16.70 -16.49 -0.47
N ALA A 157 -16.97 -16.11 -1.70
CA ALA A 157 -16.96 -17.06 -2.83
C ALA A 157 -15.54 -17.47 -3.23
N PHE A 158 -14.59 -16.53 -3.23
CA PHE A 158 -13.26 -16.71 -3.82
C PHE A 158 -12.12 -16.60 -2.80
N GLY A 159 -12.28 -15.81 -1.74
CA GLY A 159 -11.22 -15.51 -0.78
C GLY A 159 -10.83 -16.67 0.13
N SER A 160 -9.68 -16.54 0.77
CA SER A 160 -9.27 -17.39 1.88
C SER A 160 -9.79 -16.83 3.21
N HIS A 161 -10.08 -17.74 4.15
CA HIS A 161 -10.52 -17.42 5.50
C HIS A 161 -9.90 -18.46 6.45
N ASP A 162 -8.58 -18.56 6.44
CA ASP A 162 -7.87 -19.52 7.28
C ASP A 162 -7.27 -18.85 8.54
N ASP A 163 -6.73 -19.66 9.43
CA ASP A 163 -6.11 -19.18 10.68
C ASP A 163 -4.95 -18.20 10.43
N ALA A 164 -4.29 -18.28 9.26
CA ALA A 164 -3.23 -17.38 8.90
C ALA A 164 -3.78 -15.97 8.60
N ASP A 165 -4.95 -15.86 7.97
CA ASP A 165 -5.61 -14.58 7.72
C ASP A 165 -5.94 -13.86 9.02
N HIS A 166 -6.33 -14.59 10.08
CA HIS A 166 -6.64 -14.04 11.40
C HIS A 166 -5.41 -13.53 12.18
N VAL A 167 -4.20 -13.77 11.69
CA VAL A 167 -2.94 -13.26 12.25
C VAL A 167 -2.33 -12.18 11.34
N TYR A 168 -2.45 -12.36 10.01
CA TYR A 168 -1.80 -11.50 9.02
C TYR A 168 -2.72 -10.44 8.43
N ASN A 169 -3.97 -10.77 8.11
CA ASN A 169 -4.82 -9.97 7.25
C ASN A 169 -5.90 -9.21 8.00
N THR A 170 -6.87 -9.89 8.58
CA THR A 170 -8.02 -9.25 9.27
C THR A 170 -7.61 -8.30 10.39
N PRO A 171 -6.56 -8.56 11.22
CA PRO A 171 -6.14 -7.60 12.24
C PRO A 171 -5.64 -6.28 11.65
N ARG A 172 -5.00 -6.31 10.48
CA ARG A 172 -4.53 -5.08 9.81
C ARG A 172 -5.71 -4.26 9.28
N ALA A 173 -6.68 -4.89 8.61
CA ALA A 173 -7.90 -4.22 8.16
C ALA A 173 -8.65 -3.62 9.35
N TRP A 174 -8.89 -4.39 10.41
CA TRP A 174 -9.51 -3.94 11.66
C TRP A 174 -8.83 -2.69 12.23
N TYR A 175 -7.50 -2.67 12.29
CA TYR A 175 -6.77 -1.53 12.86
C TYR A 175 -6.85 -0.29 11.96
N MET A 176 -6.75 -0.46 10.64
CA MET A 176 -6.88 0.65 9.69
C MET A 176 -8.24 1.34 9.80
N GLU A 177 -9.32 0.57 9.80
CA GLU A 177 -10.67 1.09 9.91
C GLU A 177 -10.95 1.69 11.30
N ARG A 178 -10.44 1.06 12.36
CA ARG A 178 -10.49 1.60 13.72
C ARG A 178 -9.85 3.00 13.82
N CYS A 179 -8.77 3.24 13.10
CA CYS A 179 -8.13 4.57 13.06
C CYS A 179 -8.93 5.60 12.28
N LEU A 180 -9.59 5.21 11.18
CA LEU A 180 -10.30 6.13 10.28
C LEU A 180 -11.77 6.34 10.70
N ASN A 181 -12.35 5.38 11.42
CA ASN A 181 -13.73 5.39 11.92
C ASN A 181 -13.81 5.04 13.41
N PRO A 182 -13.12 5.78 14.30
CA PRO A 182 -13.00 5.40 15.71
C PRO A 182 -14.33 5.41 16.49
N HIS A 183 -15.37 6.09 16.01
CA HIS A 183 -16.65 6.25 16.70
C HIS A 183 -17.86 5.70 15.93
N THR A 184 -17.74 5.50 14.63
CA THR A 184 -18.83 4.96 13.77
C THR A 184 -19.14 3.51 14.08
N LYS A 185 -18.13 2.78 14.58
CA LYS A 185 -18.22 1.39 14.97
C LYS A 185 -17.64 1.19 16.37
N VAL A 186 -18.04 0.11 17.01
CA VAL A 186 -17.47 -0.34 18.28
C VAL A 186 -16.35 -1.35 17.97
N TRP A 187 -15.12 -0.98 18.29
CA TRP A 187 -13.92 -1.76 17.93
C TRP A 187 -13.35 -2.60 19.08
N ASP A 188 -13.79 -2.33 20.32
CA ASP A 188 -13.23 -2.93 21.53
C ASP A 188 -14.34 -3.43 22.44
N GLY A 189 -14.05 -4.45 23.24
CA GLY A 189 -14.95 -4.96 24.28
C GLY A 189 -15.88 -6.07 23.81
N GLU A 190 -16.78 -6.51 24.73
CA GLU A 190 -17.69 -7.65 24.51
C GLU A 190 -18.75 -7.40 23.41
N HIS A 191 -19.05 -6.11 23.13
CA HIS A 191 -20.04 -5.70 22.15
C HIS A 191 -19.40 -5.05 20.91
N ALA A 192 -18.17 -5.40 20.59
CA ALA A 192 -17.49 -4.91 19.39
C ALA A 192 -18.26 -5.34 18.12
N ASP A 193 -18.45 -4.40 17.19
CA ASP A 193 -18.98 -4.71 15.85
C ASP A 193 -18.02 -5.60 15.10
N TYR A 194 -16.71 -5.31 15.22
CA TYR A 194 -15.62 -6.08 14.60
C TYR A 194 -14.49 -6.30 15.58
N THR A 195 -13.88 -7.48 15.47
CA THR A 195 -12.66 -7.87 16.20
C THR A 195 -11.49 -7.99 15.23
N PRO A 196 -10.25 -8.09 15.71
CA PRO A 196 -9.10 -8.35 14.83
C PRO A 196 -9.20 -9.62 13.98
N GLN A 197 -10.10 -10.55 14.33
CA GLN A 197 -10.28 -11.84 13.66
C GLN A 197 -11.60 -11.94 12.88
N SER A 198 -12.31 -10.82 12.71
CA SER A 198 -13.57 -10.80 11.96
C SER A 198 -13.34 -10.97 10.47
N ASP A 199 -14.10 -11.85 9.82
CA ASP A 199 -14.05 -12.08 8.38
C ASP A 199 -14.96 -11.12 7.59
N ASP A 200 -15.85 -10.41 8.28
CA ASP A 200 -16.85 -9.53 7.72
C ASP A 200 -16.51 -8.03 7.86
N ILE A 201 -15.25 -7.69 8.10
CA ILE A 201 -14.78 -6.29 8.08
C ILE A 201 -15.08 -5.70 6.70
N PRO A 202 -15.77 -4.54 6.61
CA PRO A 202 -16.18 -3.97 5.32
C PRO A 202 -14.99 -3.70 4.38
N TRP A 203 -15.18 -3.90 3.08
CA TRP A 203 -14.17 -3.51 2.09
C TRP A 203 -13.93 -2.01 2.05
N CYS A 204 -15.00 -1.22 2.23
CA CYS A 204 -14.96 0.24 2.18
C CYS A 204 -15.89 0.86 3.22
N MET A 205 -15.52 2.04 3.71
CA MET A 205 -16.34 2.83 4.64
C MET A 205 -16.24 4.32 4.31
N VAL A 206 -17.30 5.06 4.65
CA VAL A 206 -17.26 6.52 4.66
C VAL A 206 -16.44 6.95 5.90
N PRO A 207 -15.35 7.70 5.74
CA PRO A 207 -14.53 8.11 6.88
C PRO A 207 -15.24 9.15 7.74
N GLU A 208 -14.97 9.18 9.05
CA GLU A 208 -15.55 10.20 9.97
C GLU A 208 -15.06 11.61 9.68
N LYS A 209 -13.91 11.75 9.07
CA LYS A 209 -13.32 13.01 8.63
C LYS A 209 -12.59 12.81 7.30
N LYS A 210 -12.30 13.90 6.58
CA LYS A 210 -11.43 13.84 5.40
C LYS A 210 -10.07 13.27 5.80
N ILE A 211 -9.64 12.25 5.06
CA ILE A 211 -8.34 11.59 5.26
C ILE A 211 -7.25 12.46 4.66
N THR A 212 -6.23 12.76 5.44
CA THR A 212 -5.04 13.48 5.00
C THR A 212 -3.90 12.52 4.68
N VAL A 213 -2.84 13.03 4.04
CA VAL A 213 -1.61 12.25 3.80
C VAL A 213 -0.98 11.79 5.12
N GLU A 214 -1.09 12.61 6.17
CA GLU A 214 -0.65 12.28 7.53
C GLU A 214 -1.43 11.12 8.13
N ASP A 215 -2.76 11.10 7.95
CA ASP A 215 -3.60 9.98 8.38
C ASP A 215 -3.19 8.68 7.65
N VAL A 216 -2.97 8.74 6.34
CA VAL A 216 -2.49 7.59 5.54
C VAL A 216 -1.12 7.12 6.05
N LYS A 217 -0.17 8.06 6.27
CA LYS A 217 1.15 7.72 6.80
C LYS A 217 1.06 7.07 8.18
N TYR A 218 0.22 7.61 9.07
CA TYR A 218 0.01 7.05 10.41
C TYR A 218 -0.50 5.61 10.34
N VAL A 219 -1.55 5.38 9.56
CA VAL A 219 -2.17 4.05 9.39
C VAL A 219 -1.20 3.03 8.81
N LEU A 220 -0.51 3.40 7.71
CA LEU A 220 0.44 2.50 7.03
C LEU A 220 1.77 2.31 7.78
N SER A 221 2.02 3.10 8.82
CA SER A 221 3.17 2.95 9.72
C SER A 221 2.83 2.16 11.00
N SER A 222 1.60 1.72 11.14
CA SER A 222 1.08 1.20 12.39
C SER A 222 1.72 -0.13 12.80
N HIS A 223 1.90 -0.24 14.10
CA HIS A 223 2.25 -1.46 14.83
C HIS A 223 1.23 -1.76 15.94
N PHE A 224 -0.06 -1.43 15.71
CA PHE A 224 -1.16 -1.56 16.66
C PHE A 224 -1.03 -0.68 17.91
N GLN A 225 -0.37 0.46 17.80
CA GLN A 225 -0.21 1.40 18.92
C GLN A 225 -1.56 1.81 19.51
N GLY A 226 -1.62 1.94 20.85
CA GLY A 226 -2.85 2.20 21.56
C GLY A 226 -3.76 0.98 21.79
N THR A 227 -3.31 -0.22 21.42
CA THR A 227 -4.02 -1.49 21.66
C THR A 227 -3.16 -2.46 22.48
N PRO A 228 -3.73 -3.54 23.04
CA PRO A 228 -2.97 -4.59 23.71
C PRO A 228 -1.97 -5.34 22.80
N TYR A 229 -2.10 -5.22 21.50
CA TYR A 229 -1.31 -5.94 20.49
C TYR A 229 -0.02 -5.23 20.09
N ASP A 230 0.18 -4.00 20.55
CA ASP A 230 1.38 -3.20 20.25
C ASP A 230 2.65 -3.89 20.78
N PRO A 231 3.61 -4.30 19.91
CA PRO A 231 4.83 -4.97 20.33
C PRO A 231 5.74 -4.10 21.22
N TYR A 232 5.64 -2.77 21.10
CA TYR A 232 6.44 -1.81 21.88
C TYR A 232 5.78 -1.35 23.18
N ALA A 233 4.53 -1.75 23.43
CA ALA A 233 3.78 -1.32 24.59
C ALA A 233 4.45 -1.74 25.93
N ALA A 234 4.37 -0.85 26.92
CA ALA A 234 4.74 -1.15 28.30
C ALA A 234 3.58 -1.73 29.12
N TYR A 235 2.37 -1.74 28.57
CA TYR A 235 1.12 -2.16 29.21
C TYR A 235 0.54 -3.42 28.56
N GLY A 236 -0.50 -3.97 29.17
CA GLY A 236 -1.17 -5.17 28.69
C GLY A 236 -0.40 -6.47 28.97
N GLU A 237 -0.98 -7.58 28.57
CA GLU A 237 -0.42 -8.91 28.75
C GLU A 237 0.70 -9.17 27.72
N LYS A 238 1.81 -9.79 28.17
CA LYS A 238 2.98 -10.01 27.32
C LYS A 238 2.70 -10.90 26.10
N ASN A 239 1.80 -11.87 26.23
CA ASN A 239 1.42 -12.78 25.16
C ASN A 239 0.53 -12.14 24.08
N MET A 240 -0.07 -10.99 24.37
CA MET A 240 -0.86 -10.22 23.40
C MET A 240 0.03 -9.34 22.51
N ARG A 241 1.18 -8.89 23.02
CA ARG A 241 2.08 -7.98 22.30
C ARG A 241 2.71 -8.68 21.11
N GLY A 242 2.55 -8.07 19.94
CA GLY A 242 3.06 -8.65 18.69
C GLY A 242 2.34 -9.94 18.28
N ALA A 243 1.13 -10.19 18.78
CA ALA A 243 0.32 -11.35 18.37
C ALA A 243 -0.07 -11.29 16.88
N TYR A 244 -0.18 -10.08 16.35
CA TYR A 244 -0.53 -9.83 14.95
C TYR A 244 0.60 -9.18 14.16
N ARG A 245 0.64 -9.44 12.85
CA ARG A 245 1.58 -8.81 11.93
C ARG A 245 1.31 -7.31 11.84
N SER A 246 2.27 -6.49 12.23
CA SER A 246 2.18 -5.04 12.10
C SER A 246 2.02 -4.60 10.63
N ILE A 247 1.32 -3.50 10.40
CA ILE A 247 1.20 -2.87 9.07
C ILE A 247 2.57 -2.29 8.69
N GLY A 248 3.15 -1.44 9.57
CA GLY A 248 4.50 -0.92 9.42
C GLY A 248 5.57 -1.94 9.82
N ILE A 249 5.71 -2.99 9.04
CA ILE A 249 6.67 -4.08 9.32
C ILE A 249 8.09 -3.73 8.84
N ASN A 250 9.10 -4.40 9.40
CA ASN A 250 10.51 -4.21 9.06
C ASN A 250 10.87 -4.51 7.60
N ARG A 251 10.04 -5.30 6.90
CA ARG A 251 10.21 -5.68 5.49
C ARG A 251 9.60 -4.70 4.50
N ASN A 252 8.95 -3.63 4.96
CA ASN A 252 8.56 -2.57 4.05
C ASN A 252 9.83 -1.92 3.51
N ASP A 253 10.00 -1.94 2.21
CA ASP A 253 11.13 -1.30 1.54
C ASP A 253 10.72 0.01 0.88
N PHE A 254 9.48 0.09 0.45
CA PHE A 254 8.90 1.22 -0.25
C PHE A 254 7.44 1.46 0.17
N LEU A 255 7.09 2.71 0.37
CA LEU A 255 5.72 3.20 0.51
C LEU A 255 5.53 4.38 -0.44
N ALA A 256 4.51 4.33 -1.26
CA ALA A 256 4.06 5.46 -2.06
C ALA A 256 2.61 5.84 -1.74
N VAL A 257 2.33 7.13 -1.70
CA VAL A 257 0.97 7.68 -1.70
C VAL A 257 0.85 8.61 -2.91
N ILE A 258 -0.01 8.26 -3.84
CA ILE A 258 -0.25 9.07 -5.02
C ILE A 258 -1.43 10.00 -4.75
N GLN A 259 -1.14 11.29 -4.70
CA GLN A 259 -2.14 12.34 -4.47
C GLN A 259 -2.52 13.00 -5.80
N MET A 260 -3.74 12.75 -6.28
CA MET A 260 -4.34 13.51 -7.38
C MET A 260 -4.94 14.80 -6.83
N ARG A 261 -4.64 15.94 -7.46
CA ARG A 261 -5.08 17.27 -7.00
C ARG A 261 -6.02 17.90 -8.04
N PRO A 262 -7.35 17.75 -7.88
CA PRO A 262 -8.32 18.31 -8.81
C PRO A 262 -8.16 19.82 -8.94
N GLY A 263 -8.30 20.35 -10.17
CA GLY A 263 -8.20 21.78 -10.44
C GLY A 263 -6.79 22.32 -10.64
N MET A 264 -5.76 21.51 -10.45
CA MET A 264 -4.39 21.85 -10.85
C MET A 264 -4.16 21.50 -12.32
N GLU A 265 -3.19 22.17 -12.96
CA GLU A 265 -2.78 21.83 -14.33
C GLU A 265 -2.15 20.43 -14.38
N CYS A 266 -2.30 19.72 -15.49
CA CYS A 266 -1.96 18.30 -15.61
C CYS A 266 -0.49 17.99 -15.34
N ASP A 267 0.43 18.94 -15.56
CA ASP A 267 1.86 18.77 -15.29
C ASP A 267 2.25 18.93 -13.80
N CYS A 268 1.33 19.37 -12.95
CA CYS A 268 1.57 19.54 -11.52
C CYS A 268 0.43 18.99 -10.62
N ASN A 269 -0.56 18.30 -11.21
CA ASN A 269 -1.71 17.79 -10.48
C ASN A 269 -1.44 16.51 -9.69
N VAL A 270 -0.30 15.86 -9.91
CA VAL A 270 0.09 14.63 -9.20
C VAL A 270 1.29 14.89 -8.32
N ILE A 271 1.13 14.64 -7.04
CA ILE A 271 2.23 14.55 -6.08
C ILE A 271 2.38 13.09 -5.66
N GLU A 272 3.57 12.57 -5.79
CA GLU A 272 3.96 11.28 -5.26
C GLU A 272 4.68 11.47 -3.94
N TRP A 273 4.09 10.94 -2.88
CA TRP A 273 4.68 10.92 -1.54
C TRP A 273 5.40 9.60 -1.34
N ILE A 274 6.69 9.66 -1.08
CA ILE A 274 7.58 8.50 -1.05
C ILE A 274 8.18 8.32 0.34
N ALA A 275 8.26 7.07 0.79
CA ALA A 275 9.07 6.67 1.95
C ALA A 275 9.81 5.37 1.65
N PHE A 276 11.06 5.27 2.09
CA PHE A 276 11.87 4.07 1.98
C PHE A 276 12.14 3.44 3.35
N ALA A 277 12.39 2.14 3.34
CA ALA A 277 12.66 1.31 4.50
C ALA A 277 11.43 1.11 5.42
N SER A 278 11.62 0.74 6.68
CA SER A 278 10.53 0.39 7.59
C SER A 278 9.59 1.57 7.87
N ASN A 279 8.32 1.40 7.53
CA ASN A 279 7.32 2.45 7.64
C ASN A 279 7.08 2.95 9.07
N ALA A 280 7.32 2.14 10.09
CA ALA A 280 7.22 2.58 11.48
C ALA A 280 8.22 3.71 11.82
N PHE A 281 9.37 3.76 11.15
CA PHE A 281 10.49 4.64 11.48
C PHE A 281 10.90 5.61 10.37
N ASN A 282 10.30 5.51 9.18
CA ASN A 282 10.61 6.38 8.05
C ASN A 282 9.66 7.57 7.95
N VAL A 283 9.90 8.43 6.97
CA VAL A 283 9.09 9.62 6.68
C VAL A 283 8.55 9.56 5.25
N LEU A 284 7.39 10.16 5.06
CA LEU A 284 6.75 10.35 3.77
C LEU A 284 7.08 11.74 3.24
N VAL A 285 7.57 11.84 2.00
CA VAL A 285 8.10 13.08 1.42
C VAL A 285 7.54 13.30 0.01
N PRO A 286 7.07 14.54 -0.32
CA PRO A 286 6.36 14.81 -1.57
C PRO A 286 7.28 15.17 -2.73
N PHE A 287 6.96 14.65 -3.92
CA PHE A 287 7.62 15.00 -5.18
C PHE A 287 6.59 15.23 -6.28
N TYR A 288 6.85 16.19 -7.17
CA TYR A 288 6.09 16.29 -8.42
C TYR A 288 6.40 15.07 -9.28
N ALA A 289 5.36 14.37 -9.76
CA ALA A 289 5.51 13.13 -10.51
C ALA A 289 5.87 13.32 -11.99
N ASP A 290 5.47 14.47 -12.62
CA ASP A 290 5.80 14.77 -14.02
C ASP A 290 7.22 15.36 -14.15
N ILE A 291 8.20 14.47 -14.07
CA ILE A 291 9.64 14.77 -14.15
C ILE A 291 10.35 13.73 -15.02
N ASP A 292 11.54 14.07 -15.49
CA ASP A 292 12.45 13.17 -16.23
C ASP A 292 13.81 12.98 -15.52
N GLU A 293 13.95 13.50 -14.30
CA GLU A 293 15.16 13.41 -13.49
C GLU A 293 14.79 13.18 -12.02
N THR A 294 15.23 12.07 -11.45
CA THR A 294 15.09 11.78 -10.02
C THR A 294 16.28 12.33 -9.25
N PRO A 295 16.08 13.07 -8.13
CA PRO A 295 17.20 13.54 -7.30
C PRO A 295 18.11 12.40 -6.82
N ASP A 296 19.43 12.61 -6.87
CA ASP A 296 20.46 11.61 -6.54
C ASP A 296 20.25 10.91 -5.19
N TYR A 297 19.76 11.65 -4.19
CA TYR A 297 19.52 11.10 -2.86
C TYR A 297 18.46 9.99 -2.81
N LEU A 298 17.57 9.92 -3.82
CA LEU A 298 16.47 8.96 -3.91
C LEU A 298 16.71 7.84 -4.94
N CYS A 299 17.73 7.97 -5.77
CA CYS A 299 18.01 7.00 -6.83
C CYS A 299 19.37 6.31 -6.62
N ASN A 300 19.67 5.37 -7.50
CA ASN A 300 20.95 4.65 -7.53
C ASN A 300 21.28 3.86 -6.26
N THR A 301 20.27 3.32 -5.58
CA THR A 301 20.47 2.42 -4.44
C THR A 301 21.20 1.16 -4.88
N THR A 302 22.31 0.84 -4.20
CA THR A 302 23.13 -0.35 -4.42
C THR A 302 23.16 -1.23 -3.17
N GLY A 303 23.84 -2.37 -3.23
CA GLY A 303 24.11 -3.21 -2.07
C GLY A 303 25.10 -2.61 -1.05
N GLU A 304 25.75 -1.48 -1.36
CA GLU A 304 26.68 -0.80 -0.48
C GLU A 304 25.93 0.19 0.43
N VAL A 305 26.12 0.06 1.75
CA VAL A 305 25.50 0.94 2.74
C VAL A 305 26.14 2.34 2.68
N SER A 306 25.30 3.36 2.56
CA SER A 306 25.74 4.75 2.49
C SER A 306 24.74 5.70 3.12
N THR A 307 25.18 6.73 3.80
CA THR A 307 24.37 7.86 4.28
C THR A 307 24.04 8.87 3.17
N ASP A 308 24.62 8.73 1.99
CA ASP A 308 24.33 9.54 0.82
C ASP A 308 23.11 9.04 0.03
N ASN A 309 22.44 7.99 0.52
CA ASN A 309 21.26 7.39 -0.09
C ASN A 309 20.13 7.32 0.94
N PHE A 310 18.92 7.73 0.53
CA PHE A 310 17.74 7.79 1.43
C PHE A 310 17.34 6.41 1.95
N TYR A 311 17.36 5.39 1.09
CA TYR A 311 17.01 4.02 1.48
C TYR A 311 17.90 3.51 2.64
N TRP A 312 19.24 3.59 2.47
CA TRP A 312 20.14 3.10 3.50
C TRP A 312 20.12 3.94 4.77
N SER A 313 19.99 5.27 4.64
CA SER A 313 19.80 6.13 5.82
C SER A 313 18.52 5.75 6.58
N GLY A 314 17.42 5.50 5.89
CA GLY A 314 16.18 5.01 6.49
C GLY A 314 16.31 3.63 7.14
N ARG A 315 17.04 2.69 6.50
CA ARG A 315 17.33 1.36 7.08
C ARG A 315 18.16 1.45 8.36
N MET A 316 19.17 2.30 8.37
CA MET A 316 20.00 2.51 9.58
C MET A 316 19.19 3.11 10.73
N ILE A 317 18.40 4.16 10.47
CA ILE A 317 17.51 4.76 11.47
C ILE A 317 16.55 3.69 12.02
N ALA A 318 15.90 2.93 11.14
CA ALA A 318 14.93 1.91 11.54
C ALA A 318 15.56 0.82 12.43
N ALA A 319 16.70 0.27 12.02
CA ALA A 319 17.39 -0.77 12.77
C ALA A 319 17.82 -0.31 14.18
N MET A 320 18.30 0.94 14.29
CA MET A 320 18.70 1.51 15.58
C MET A 320 17.50 1.91 16.45
N ALA A 321 16.47 2.50 15.84
CA ALA A 321 15.26 2.91 16.55
C ALA A 321 14.45 1.71 17.06
N ASP A 322 14.38 0.61 16.31
CA ASP A 322 13.77 -0.63 16.78
C ASP A 322 14.47 -1.18 18.03
N ALA A 323 15.80 -1.23 18.02
CA ALA A 323 16.61 -1.69 19.14
C ALA A 323 16.52 -0.77 20.36
N SER A 324 16.24 0.52 20.20
CA SER A 324 16.18 1.54 21.25
C SER A 324 14.84 2.28 21.29
N TYR A 325 13.76 1.62 20.96
CA TYR A 325 12.44 2.24 20.68
C TYR A 325 12.05 3.31 21.70
N ARG A 326 12.11 3.00 22.99
CA ARG A 326 11.63 3.90 24.05
C ARG A 326 12.37 5.24 24.12
N SER A 327 13.67 5.26 23.83
CA SER A 327 14.47 6.49 23.81
C SER A 327 14.46 7.16 22.44
N SER A 328 14.26 6.39 21.35
CA SER A 328 14.33 6.87 19.98
C SER A 328 12.99 7.36 19.42
N VAL A 329 11.84 6.86 19.90
CA VAL A 329 10.51 7.16 19.34
C VAL A 329 10.22 8.66 19.25
N PHE A 330 10.65 9.45 20.25
CA PHE A 330 10.46 10.90 20.23
C PHE A 330 11.22 11.58 19.07
N HIS A 331 12.41 11.12 18.74
CA HIS A 331 13.18 11.63 17.60
C HIS A 331 12.53 11.24 16.28
N ILE A 332 11.97 10.03 16.20
CA ILE A 332 11.23 9.54 15.03
C ILE A 332 9.96 10.36 14.78
N GLU A 333 9.15 10.59 15.82
CA GLU A 333 7.93 11.39 15.66
C GLU A 333 8.24 12.84 15.23
N ARG A 334 9.24 13.49 15.84
CA ARG A 334 9.70 14.82 15.38
C ARG A 334 10.21 14.82 13.95
N TYR A 335 10.92 13.77 13.53
CA TYR A 335 11.39 13.61 12.17
C TYR A 335 10.21 13.57 11.18
N LYS A 336 9.19 12.75 11.48
CA LYS A 336 7.95 12.67 10.69
C LYS A 336 7.26 14.02 10.57
N GLU A 337 7.02 14.70 11.70
CA GLU A 337 6.37 16.01 11.75
C GLU A 337 7.14 17.07 10.95
N HIS A 338 8.46 17.16 11.15
CA HIS A 338 9.28 18.16 10.48
C HIS A 338 9.34 17.95 8.97
N VAL A 339 9.52 16.72 8.51
CA VAL A 339 9.59 16.42 7.07
C VAL A 339 8.25 16.66 6.39
N LEU A 340 7.14 16.24 7.00
CA LEU A 340 5.80 16.51 6.47
C LEU A 340 5.50 18.01 6.39
N ALA A 341 5.72 18.76 7.47
CA ALA A 341 5.47 20.20 7.49
C ALA A 341 6.31 20.96 6.45
N LYS A 342 7.61 20.66 6.36
CA LYS A 342 8.51 21.28 5.37
C LYS A 342 8.20 20.83 3.94
N GLY A 343 7.77 19.58 3.78
CA GLY A 343 7.30 19.06 2.49
C GLY A 343 6.12 19.87 1.97
N HIS A 344 5.09 20.05 2.77
CA HIS A 344 3.94 20.89 2.43
C HIS A 344 4.33 22.36 2.15
N GLU A 345 5.22 22.93 2.98
CA GLU A 345 5.72 24.29 2.76
C GLU A 345 6.39 24.43 1.38
N LEU A 346 7.24 23.47 1.02
CA LEU A 346 7.93 23.48 -0.28
C LEU A 346 6.94 23.30 -1.44
N ILE A 347 6.03 22.34 -1.37
CA ILE A 347 5.01 22.16 -2.42
C ILE A 347 4.17 23.42 -2.60
N ASN A 348 3.66 24.02 -1.52
CA ASN A 348 2.87 25.26 -1.59
C ASN A 348 3.67 26.42 -2.22
N ARG A 349 4.95 26.56 -1.89
CA ARG A 349 5.83 27.56 -2.46
C ARG A 349 6.01 27.36 -3.97
N TYR A 350 6.28 26.14 -4.41
CA TYR A 350 6.52 25.86 -5.81
C TYR A 350 5.22 25.84 -6.64
N ASP A 351 4.09 25.46 -6.06
CA ASP A 351 2.77 25.63 -6.68
C ASP A 351 2.48 27.11 -6.98
N ALA A 352 2.84 28.03 -6.07
CA ALA A 352 2.71 29.46 -6.30
C ALA A 352 3.62 29.97 -7.44
N LEU A 353 4.80 29.40 -7.64
CA LEU A 353 5.68 29.69 -8.76
C LEU A 353 5.13 29.12 -10.09
N LEU A 354 4.63 27.89 -10.05
CA LEU A 354 4.01 27.22 -11.20
C LEU A 354 2.78 27.97 -11.71
N SER A 355 1.94 28.49 -10.81
CA SER A 355 0.75 29.28 -11.18
C SER A 355 1.06 30.58 -11.95
N GLN A 356 2.28 31.08 -11.82
CA GLN A 356 2.75 32.29 -12.50
C GLN A 356 3.51 32.00 -13.82
N ALA A 357 3.91 30.75 -14.02
CA ALA A 357 4.69 30.35 -15.17
C ALA A 357 3.79 29.82 -16.29
N THR A 358 3.86 30.41 -17.48
CA THR A 358 3.08 30.00 -18.65
C THR A 358 3.89 29.19 -19.66
N ASP A 359 5.22 29.29 -19.59
CA ASP A 359 6.13 28.57 -20.47
C ASP A 359 6.40 27.15 -19.98
N ALA A 360 6.21 26.14 -20.83
CA ALA A 360 6.34 24.73 -20.47
C ALA A 360 7.75 24.35 -20.00
N ALA A 361 8.81 24.90 -20.62
CA ALA A 361 10.18 24.64 -20.22
C ALA A 361 10.48 25.25 -18.84
N LYS A 362 9.96 26.45 -18.57
CA LYS A 362 10.09 27.08 -17.25
C LYS A 362 9.31 26.31 -16.18
N ARG A 363 8.12 25.84 -16.48
CA ARG A 363 7.33 24.99 -15.55
C ARG A 363 8.07 23.70 -15.23
N LYS A 364 8.64 23.05 -16.23
CA LYS A 364 9.47 21.84 -16.02
C LYS A 364 10.66 22.13 -15.09
N GLU A 365 11.40 23.22 -15.34
CA GLU A 365 12.53 23.62 -14.48
C GLU A 365 12.10 23.88 -13.03
N ILE A 366 10.94 24.53 -12.82
CA ILE A 366 10.39 24.75 -11.47
C ILE A 366 10.11 23.44 -10.75
N ARG A 367 9.52 22.41 -11.41
CA ARG A 367 9.28 21.09 -10.80
C ARG A 367 10.59 20.38 -10.44
N HIS A 368 11.59 20.44 -11.32
CA HIS A 368 12.91 19.87 -11.03
C HIS A 368 13.59 20.58 -9.85
N GLU A 369 13.51 21.92 -9.80
CA GLU A 369 14.04 22.69 -8.67
C GLU A 369 13.31 22.34 -7.36
N ALA A 370 11.97 22.20 -7.42
CA ALA A 370 11.16 21.77 -6.28
C ALA A 370 11.62 20.41 -5.75
N ASN A 371 11.75 19.41 -6.61
CA ASN A 371 12.16 18.07 -6.21
C ASN A 371 13.59 18.05 -5.67
N ARG A 372 14.52 18.83 -6.23
CA ARG A 372 15.87 19.00 -5.67
C ARG A 372 15.85 19.67 -4.28
N ALA A 373 15.00 20.69 -4.10
CA ALA A 373 14.85 21.36 -2.80
C ALA A 373 14.26 20.43 -1.74
N VAL A 374 13.26 19.63 -2.09
CA VAL A 374 12.67 18.60 -1.20
C VAL A 374 13.71 17.56 -0.84
N ALA A 375 14.47 17.03 -1.80
CA ALA A 375 15.53 16.05 -1.53
C ALA A 375 16.65 16.62 -0.63
N GLY A 376 17.01 17.87 -0.81
CA GLY A 376 17.99 18.57 0.04
C GLY A 376 17.49 18.75 1.49
N MET A 377 16.23 19.13 1.66
CA MET A 377 15.57 19.19 2.97
C MET A 377 15.54 17.81 3.62
N LEU A 378 15.09 16.79 2.88
CA LEU A 378 15.02 15.42 3.36
C LEU A 378 16.37 14.92 3.85
N LYS A 379 17.45 15.07 3.06
CA LYS A 379 18.81 14.64 3.45
C LYS A 379 19.25 15.26 4.76
N LYS A 380 18.97 16.55 4.94
CA LYS A 380 19.31 17.28 6.19
C LYS A 380 18.55 16.72 7.40
N GLU A 381 17.24 16.56 7.30
CA GLU A 381 16.41 16.06 8.43
C GLU A 381 16.71 14.58 8.74
N THR A 382 17.00 13.79 7.70
CA THR A 382 17.41 12.38 7.87
C THR A 382 18.76 12.26 8.58
N THR A 383 19.75 13.07 8.20
CA THR A 383 21.07 13.08 8.85
C THR A 383 20.95 13.48 10.34
N ASP A 384 20.20 14.56 10.63
CA ASP A 384 19.98 15.02 12.02
C ASP A 384 19.29 13.94 12.88
N THR A 385 18.34 13.21 12.29
CA THR A 385 17.66 12.11 12.98
C THR A 385 18.57 10.90 13.19
N LEU A 386 19.35 10.54 12.17
CA LEU A 386 20.34 9.46 12.27
C LEU A 386 21.33 9.69 13.41
N ASP A 387 21.88 10.92 13.52
CA ASP A 387 22.80 11.32 14.57
C ASP A 387 22.17 11.14 15.96
N LYS A 388 20.93 11.57 16.14
CA LYS A 388 20.20 11.47 17.41
C LYS A 388 19.91 10.03 17.82
N VAL A 389 19.40 9.23 16.87
CA VAL A 389 19.06 7.82 17.15
C VAL A 389 20.33 7.01 17.43
N LEU A 390 21.41 7.27 16.71
CA LEU A 390 22.72 6.65 16.98
C LEU A 390 23.24 7.03 18.37
N PHE A 391 23.11 8.29 18.77
CA PHE A 391 23.50 8.76 20.11
C PHE A 391 22.73 8.00 21.21
N GLU A 392 21.40 7.89 21.07
CA GLU A 392 20.54 7.16 22.02
C GLU A 392 20.96 5.69 22.16
N LEU A 393 21.16 4.99 21.03
CA LEU A 393 21.55 3.59 21.03
C LEU A 393 22.97 3.40 21.57
N SER A 394 23.90 4.28 21.21
CA SER A 394 25.29 4.21 21.70
C SER A 394 25.39 4.33 23.21
N GLY A 395 24.56 5.19 23.84
CA GLY A 395 24.46 5.31 25.28
C GLY A 395 23.96 4.07 26.02
N GLN A 396 23.33 3.14 25.30
CA GLN A 396 22.79 1.89 25.84
C GLN A 396 23.70 0.68 25.65
N MET A 397 24.87 0.86 25.05
CA MET A 397 25.84 -0.23 24.83
C MET A 397 26.40 -0.76 26.17
N LYS A 398 26.35 -2.07 26.32
CA LYS A 398 26.84 -2.77 27.55
C LYS A 398 28.01 -3.67 27.28
N ASN A 399 28.42 -3.86 26.02
CA ASN A 399 29.50 -4.79 25.63
C ASN A 399 29.36 -6.19 26.24
N ALA A 400 28.12 -6.66 26.38
CA ALA A 400 27.75 -7.90 27.09
C ALA A 400 28.17 -7.92 28.59
N TYR A 401 28.50 -6.78 29.22
CA TYR A 401 28.80 -6.69 30.61
C TYR A 401 27.58 -6.94 31.49
N ALA A 402 27.66 -7.83 32.46
CA ALA A 402 26.54 -8.31 33.27
C ALA A 402 26.07 -7.28 34.33
N ARG A 403 26.85 -6.28 34.64
CA ARG A 403 26.55 -5.23 35.62
C ARG A 403 26.64 -3.87 34.98
N SER A 404 25.80 -2.92 35.43
CA SER A 404 25.88 -1.54 35.02
C SER A 404 27.02 -0.82 35.79
N ASP A 405 27.74 0.07 35.12
CA ASP A 405 28.66 0.98 35.71
C ASP A 405 27.99 2.29 36.21
N ALA A 406 26.65 2.40 36.01
CA ALA A 406 25.86 3.55 36.42
C ALA A 406 25.04 3.27 37.67
#